data_5096e559ace512d30f460a89e87dc931
#
_entry.id   5096e559ace512d30f460a89e87dc931
#
_cell.length_a   1.000
_cell.length_b   1.000
_cell.length_c   1.000
_cell.angle_alpha   90.00
_cell.angle_beta   90.00
_cell.angle_gamma   90.00
#
_symmetry.space_group_name_H-M   'P 1'
#
loop_
_entity.id
_entity.type
_entity.pdbx_description
1 polymer ?
#
loop_
_entity_poly.entity_id
_entity_poly.type
_entity_poly.pdbx_seq_one_letter_code
_entity_poly.pdbx_strand_id
1 'polypeptide(L)'
;MRYSWNVACEVLRLAPPVHGTFREAIEDIRYDGYMIPKGWKFHWIADDTHRNQDYFQNPDKFDPMRFQGNGPAPYTFVPFGGGPRMCPGNEYFRMVALVFMHRVVTKFRWEKVIPDEKLTSAPTPRPAKELPVRLYPRET
;
A
#
# COMPACT_ATOMS: atom_id res chain seq x y z
N MET A 1 13.46 13.70 -1.68
CA MET A 1 12.79 12.68 -2.55
C MET A 1 11.27 12.61 -2.31
N ARG A 2 10.62 13.78 -2.26
CA ARG A 2 9.16 13.84 -1.94
C ARG A 2 8.32 13.07 -2.97
N TYR A 3 8.52 13.33 -4.26
CA TYR A 3 7.74 12.66 -5.31
C TYR A 3 7.92 11.14 -5.31
N SER A 4 9.14 10.64 -5.12
CA SER A 4 9.38 9.19 -5.04
C SER A 4 8.61 8.55 -3.87
N TRP A 5 8.49 9.26 -2.75
CA TRP A 5 7.68 8.80 -1.64
C TRP A 5 6.19 8.78 -1.98
N ASN A 6 5.68 9.81 -2.66
CA ASN A 6 4.30 9.83 -3.14
C ASN A 6 4.00 8.64 -4.07
N VAL A 7 4.95 8.31 -4.97
CA VAL A 7 4.86 7.12 -5.83
C VAL A 7 4.77 5.83 -4.99
N ALA A 8 5.63 5.67 -3.99
CA ALA A 8 5.61 4.51 -3.11
C ALA A 8 4.29 4.41 -2.32
N CYS A 9 3.78 5.53 -1.82
CA CYS A 9 2.49 5.58 -1.14
C CYS A 9 1.34 5.18 -2.06
N GLU A 10 1.33 5.65 -3.31
CA GLU A 10 0.27 5.31 -4.26
C GLU A 10 0.32 3.82 -4.67
N VAL A 11 1.51 3.24 -4.79
CA VAL A 11 1.66 1.78 -4.96
C VAL A 11 1.07 1.04 -3.76
N LEU A 12 1.41 1.44 -2.53
CA LEU A 12 0.87 0.82 -1.31
C LEU A 12 -0.64 0.99 -1.17
N ARG A 13 -1.21 2.08 -1.68
CA ARG A 13 -2.66 2.29 -1.70
C ARG A 13 -3.35 1.31 -2.64
N LEU A 14 -2.83 1.16 -3.86
CA LEU A 14 -3.44 0.32 -4.90
C LEU A 14 -3.19 -1.17 -4.71
N ALA A 15 -2.06 -1.53 -4.10
CA ALA A 15 -1.63 -2.91 -3.89
C ALA A 15 -0.95 -3.06 -2.52
N PRO A 16 -1.69 -2.92 -1.41
CA PRO A 16 -1.13 -3.12 -0.09
C PRO A 16 -0.67 -4.57 0.08
N PRO A 17 0.54 -4.81 0.62
CA PRO A 17 1.06 -6.16 0.82
C PRO A 17 0.20 -7.01 1.75
N VAL A 18 -0.48 -6.36 2.69
CA VAL A 18 -1.43 -6.98 3.63
C VAL A 18 -2.79 -6.31 3.43
N HIS A 19 -3.76 -7.07 2.94
CA HIS A 19 -5.10 -6.56 2.63
C HIS A 19 -5.87 -6.12 3.87
N GLY A 20 -5.61 -6.73 5.03
CA GLY A 20 -6.28 -6.40 6.28
C GLY A 20 -5.77 -7.24 7.44
N THR A 21 -6.32 -7.01 8.61
CA THR A 21 -5.95 -7.74 9.82
C THR A 21 -7.18 -8.11 10.66
N PHE A 22 -7.05 -9.21 11.41
CA PHE A 22 -8.08 -9.63 12.33
C PHE A 22 -7.93 -8.97 13.70
N ARG A 23 -9.06 -8.74 14.36
CA ARG A 23 -9.18 -8.31 15.76
C ARG A 23 -10.21 -9.19 16.46
N GLU A 24 -10.13 -9.25 17.76
CA GLU A 24 -11.10 -9.92 18.61
C GLU A 24 -11.64 -8.94 19.65
N ALA A 25 -12.95 -8.93 19.84
CA ALA A 25 -13.59 -8.12 20.85
C ALA A 25 -13.28 -8.70 22.24
N ILE A 26 -12.61 -7.93 23.09
CA ILE A 26 -12.28 -8.34 24.47
C ILE A 26 -13.42 -8.11 25.44
N GLU A 27 -14.41 -7.33 25.05
CA GLU A 27 -15.67 -7.03 25.74
C GLU A 27 -16.76 -6.77 24.71
N ASP A 28 -18.02 -6.63 25.12
CA ASP A 28 -19.11 -6.24 24.24
C ASP A 28 -18.91 -4.80 23.76
N ILE A 29 -18.88 -4.61 22.45
CA ILE A 29 -18.64 -3.30 21.81
C ILE A 29 -19.89 -2.85 21.08
N ARG A 30 -20.36 -1.64 21.36
CA ARG A 30 -21.39 -0.96 20.56
C ARG A 30 -20.72 -0.06 19.52
N TYR A 31 -21.03 -0.27 18.25
CA TYR A 31 -20.51 0.51 17.15
C TYR A 31 -21.59 0.75 16.10
N ASP A 32 -21.85 2.01 15.80
CA ASP A 32 -22.82 2.46 14.77
C ASP A 32 -24.20 1.75 14.87
N GLY A 33 -24.74 1.63 16.11
CA GLY A 33 -26.00 0.98 16.38
C GLY A 33 -25.95 -0.56 16.44
N TYR A 34 -24.83 -1.17 16.09
CA TYR A 34 -24.62 -2.62 16.18
C TYR A 34 -23.97 -3.02 17.50
N MET A 35 -24.27 -4.26 17.94
CA MET A 35 -23.59 -4.89 19.06
C MET A 35 -22.61 -5.93 18.53
N ILE A 36 -21.34 -5.80 18.89
CA ILE A 36 -20.30 -6.80 18.63
C ILE A 36 -20.03 -7.51 19.95
N PRO A 37 -20.45 -8.77 20.12
CA PRO A 37 -20.25 -9.51 21.35
C PRO A 37 -18.78 -9.81 21.64
N LYS A 38 -18.43 -9.91 22.91
CA LYS A 38 -17.13 -10.41 23.36
C LYS A 38 -16.77 -11.74 22.69
N GLY A 39 -15.51 -11.88 22.27
CA GLY A 39 -14.99 -13.07 21.61
C GLY A 39 -15.23 -13.11 20.10
N TRP A 40 -16.03 -12.18 19.56
CA TRP A 40 -16.19 -12.09 18.11
C TRP A 40 -14.92 -11.59 17.45
N LYS A 41 -14.60 -12.22 16.31
CA LYS A 41 -13.50 -11.80 15.44
C LYS A 41 -14.05 -10.96 14.32
N PHE A 42 -13.40 -9.84 14.04
CA PHE A 42 -13.70 -9.00 12.90
C PHE A 42 -12.44 -8.77 12.07
N HIS A 43 -12.65 -8.63 10.78
CA HIS A 43 -11.60 -8.40 9.80
C HIS A 43 -11.70 -6.97 9.32
N TRP A 44 -10.67 -6.18 9.58
CA TRP A 44 -10.52 -4.87 9.01
C TRP A 44 -9.75 -4.95 7.69
N ILE A 45 -10.27 -4.32 6.62
CA ILE A 45 -9.74 -4.41 5.27
C ILE A 45 -9.22 -3.03 4.83
N ALA A 46 -7.91 -2.94 4.58
CA ALA A 46 -7.27 -1.71 4.13
C ALA A 46 -7.66 -1.37 2.68
N ASP A 47 -7.79 -2.38 1.82
CA ASP A 47 -8.13 -2.20 0.40
C ASP A 47 -9.45 -1.45 0.21
N ASP A 48 -10.49 -1.79 0.98
CA ASP A 48 -11.79 -1.14 0.89
C ASP A 48 -11.67 0.35 1.26
N THR A 49 -10.91 0.64 2.32
CA THR A 49 -10.64 2.03 2.73
C THR A 49 -9.88 2.79 1.65
N HIS A 50 -8.85 2.16 1.07
CA HIS A 50 -8.00 2.78 0.05
C HIS A 50 -8.70 2.98 -1.30
N ARG A 51 -9.77 2.23 -1.57
CA ARG A 51 -10.58 2.32 -2.80
C ARG A 51 -11.91 3.04 -2.60
N ASN A 52 -12.19 3.52 -1.41
CA ASN A 52 -13.40 4.27 -1.15
C ASN A 52 -13.35 5.63 -1.88
N GLN A 53 -14.37 5.91 -2.71
CA GLN A 53 -14.47 7.13 -3.50
C GLN A 53 -14.68 8.40 -2.67
N ASP A 54 -15.22 8.26 -1.45
CA ASP A 54 -15.38 9.37 -0.52
C ASP A 54 -14.03 9.90 -0.01
N TYR A 55 -13.02 9.03 0.02
CA TYR A 55 -11.66 9.37 0.46
C TYR A 55 -10.71 9.63 -0.70
N PHE A 56 -10.86 8.89 -1.80
CA PHE A 56 -9.97 8.95 -2.95
C PHE A 56 -10.75 9.07 -4.25
N GLN A 57 -10.78 10.25 -4.83
CA GLN A 57 -11.40 10.46 -6.14
C GLN A 57 -10.72 9.59 -7.21
N ASN A 58 -11.53 8.93 -8.08
CA ASN A 58 -11.04 8.01 -9.09
C ASN A 58 -10.04 6.98 -8.49
N PRO A 59 -10.48 6.15 -7.53
CA PRO A 59 -9.58 5.36 -6.69
C PRO A 59 -8.75 4.33 -7.48
N ASP A 60 -9.17 3.90 -8.66
CA ASP A 60 -8.43 2.95 -9.50
C ASP A 60 -7.33 3.61 -10.34
N LYS A 61 -7.34 4.94 -10.44
CA LYS A 61 -6.31 5.69 -11.16
C LYS A 61 -5.05 5.81 -10.31
N PHE A 62 -3.91 5.45 -10.89
CA PHE A 62 -2.59 5.70 -10.30
C PHE A 62 -2.28 7.20 -10.34
N ASP A 63 -2.23 7.84 -9.19
CA ASP A 63 -2.00 9.28 -9.07
C ASP A 63 -1.20 9.63 -7.80
N PRO A 64 0.13 9.69 -7.87
CA PRO A 64 0.97 10.04 -6.73
C PRO A 64 0.74 11.44 -6.16
N MET A 65 0.06 12.32 -6.94
CA MET A 65 -0.20 13.69 -6.49
C MET A 65 -1.17 13.77 -5.31
N ARG A 66 -1.94 12.71 -5.06
CA ARG A 66 -2.82 12.56 -3.88
C ARG A 66 -2.07 12.72 -2.55
N PHE A 67 -0.78 12.41 -2.55
CA PHE A 67 0.10 12.48 -1.37
C PHE A 67 0.91 13.77 -1.29
N GLN A 68 0.62 14.74 -2.16
CA GLN A 68 1.24 16.06 -2.11
C GLN A 68 0.58 16.94 -1.03
N GLY A 69 1.36 17.86 -0.46
CA GLY A 69 0.87 18.78 0.58
C GLY A 69 0.61 18.02 1.88
N ASN A 70 -0.62 18.12 2.37
CA ASN A 70 -1.04 17.46 3.63
C ASN A 70 -1.37 15.97 3.43
N GLY A 71 -1.40 15.47 2.18
CA GLY A 71 -1.79 14.10 1.87
C GLY A 71 -3.27 13.79 2.16
N PRO A 72 -3.64 12.49 2.15
CA PRO A 72 -4.99 12.04 2.48
C PRO A 72 -5.39 12.37 3.92
N ALA A 73 -6.71 12.41 4.17
CA ALA A 73 -7.24 12.61 5.51
C ALA A 73 -6.73 11.53 6.50
N PRO A 74 -6.61 11.86 7.80
CA PRO A 74 -6.17 10.89 8.80
C PRO A 74 -6.98 9.59 8.74
N TYR A 75 -6.29 8.45 8.89
CA TYR A 75 -6.86 7.10 8.89
C TYR A 75 -7.53 6.63 7.59
N THR A 76 -7.43 7.39 6.49
CA THR A 76 -7.90 6.94 5.17
C THR A 76 -6.82 6.22 4.36
N PHE A 77 -5.54 6.48 4.66
CA PHE A 77 -4.39 5.77 4.08
C PHE A 77 -3.65 5.01 5.18
N VAL A 78 -3.85 3.71 5.23
CA VAL A 78 -3.45 2.85 6.35
C VAL A 78 -2.73 1.56 5.91
N PRO A 79 -1.75 1.62 4.99
CA PRO A 79 -1.06 0.42 4.48
C PRO A 79 -0.23 -0.30 5.55
N PHE A 80 0.09 0.40 6.63
CA PHE A 80 0.81 -0.12 7.79
C PHE A 80 -0.09 -0.33 9.01
N GLY A 81 -1.41 -0.23 8.82
CA GLY A 81 -2.36 -0.24 9.91
C GLY A 81 -2.41 1.08 10.68
N GLY A 82 -2.98 1.04 11.88
CA GLY A 82 -3.13 2.21 12.75
C GLY A 82 -3.24 1.82 14.21
N GLY A 83 -3.10 2.81 15.10
CA GLY A 83 -3.17 2.63 16.54
C GLY A 83 -1.97 1.87 17.13
N PRO A 84 -2.12 1.28 18.34
CA PRO A 84 -1.02 0.64 19.07
C PRO A 84 -0.39 -0.57 18.40
N ARG A 85 -1.05 -1.13 17.36
CA ARG A 85 -0.59 -2.28 16.59
C ARG A 85 -0.13 -1.91 15.18
N MET A 86 0.14 -0.63 14.94
CA MET A 86 0.71 -0.18 13.66
C MET A 86 2.04 -0.90 13.40
N CYS A 87 2.34 -1.17 12.13
CA CYS A 87 3.57 -1.84 11.71
C CYS A 87 4.81 -1.05 12.20
N PRO A 88 5.70 -1.66 12.98
CA PRO A 88 6.92 -0.98 13.43
C PRO A 88 7.94 -0.76 12.31
N GLY A 89 7.78 -1.46 11.17
CA GLY A 89 8.69 -1.41 10.03
C GLY A 89 8.39 -0.30 9.01
N ASN A 90 7.44 0.60 9.26
CA ASN A 90 7.02 1.64 8.31
C ASN A 90 8.18 2.55 7.87
N GLU A 91 8.97 3.06 8.81
CA GLU A 91 10.12 3.93 8.51
C GLU A 91 11.27 3.15 7.83
N TYR A 92 11.49 1.91 8.23
CA TYR A 92 12.46 1.04 7.56
C TYR A 92 12.07 0.81 6.09
N PHE A 93 10.80 0.46 5.84
CA PHE A 93 10.28 0.33 4.47
C PHE A 93 10.48 1.62 3.67
N ARG A 94 10.13 2.78 4.26
CA ARG A 94 10.28 4.08 3.61
C ARG A 94 11.73 4.31 3.16
N MET A 95 12.69 4.06 4.03
CA MET A 95 14.11 4.22 3.73
C MET A 95 14.54 3.28 2.60
N VAL A 96 14.23 1.99 2.70
CA VAL A 96 14.62 0.98 1.71
C VAL A 96 13.99 1.27 0.36
N ALA A 97 12.69 1.57 0.31
CA ALA A 97 11.98 1.88 -0.92
C ALA A 97 12.58 3.10 -1.63
N LEU A 98 12.86 4.17 -0.90
CA LEU A 98 13.44 5.39 -1.48
C LEU A 98 14.87 5.18 -2.00
N VAL A 99 15.71 4.45 -1.27
CA VAL A 99 17.07 4.11 -1.71
C VAL A 99 17.03 3.23 -2.95
N PHE A 100 16.19 2.19 -2.93
CA PHE A 100 16.02 1.28 -4.07
C PHE A 100 15.56 2.03 -5.32
N MET A 101 14.45 2.78 -5.22
CA MET A 101 13.92 3.55 -6.35
C MET A 101 14.97 4.52 -6.90
N HIS A 102 15.65 5.25 -6.02
CA HIS A 102 16.70 6.18 -6.44
C HIS A 102 17.81 5.46 -7.23
N ARG A 103 18.31 4.35 -6.70
CA ARG A 103 19.39 3.59 -7.34
C ARG A 103 18.95 3.02 -8.70
N VAL A 104 17.75 2.45 -8.76
CA VAL A 104 17.26 1.87 -10.01
C VAL A 104 17.07 2.93 -11.09
N VAL A 105 16.34 4.02 -10.80
CA VAL A 105 16.01 5.01 -11.84
C VAL A 105 17.22 5.87 -12.28
N THR A 106 18.21 6.05 -11.40
CA THR A 106 19.42 6.83 -11.75
C THR A 106 20.46 6.02 -12.49
N LYS A 107 20.57 4.72 -12.18
CA LYS A 107 21.64 3.88 -12.75
C LYS A 107 21.20 3.07 -13.96
N PHE A 108 19.89 2.80 -14.10
CA PHE A 108 19.41 1.90 -15.14
C PHE A 108 18.21 2.49 -15.89
N ARG A 109 18.13 2.21 -17.18
CA ARG A 109 16.90 2.10 -17.92
C ARG A 109 16.47 0.65 -17.87
N TRP A 110 15.20 0.36 -17.75
CA TRP A 110 14.69 -1.00 -17.67
C TRP A 110 13.43 -1.17 -18.51
N GLU A 111 13.21 -2.38 -18.98
CA GLU A 111 12.05 -2.77 -19.77
C GLU A 111 11.48 -4.07 -19.23
N LYS A 112 10.17 -4.17 -19.16
CA LYS A 112 9.51 -5.43 -18.81
C LYS A 112 9.70 -6.45 -19.94
N VAL A 113 10.13 -7.66 -19.60
CA VAL A 113 10.19 -8.78 -20.58
C VAL A 113 8.80 -9.28 -20.93
N ILE A 114 7.87 -9.21 -19.96
CA ILE A 114 6.45 -9.55 -20.11
C ILE A 114 5.64 -8.28 -19.82
N PRO A 115 5.21 -7.52 -20.85
CA PRO A 115 4.55 -6.22 -20.65
C PRO A 115 3.23 -6.33 -19.86
N ASP A 116 2.41 -7.34 -20.16
CA ASP A 116 1.06 -7.52 -19.60
C ASP A 116 1.01 -8.63 -18.53
N GLU A 117 2.08 -8.77 -17.76
CA GLU A 117 2.14 -9.76 -16.70
C GLU A 117 1.06 -9.49 -15.64
N LYS A 118 0.27 -10.53 -15.36
CA LYS A 118 -0.79 -10.47 -14.36
C LYS A 118 -0.23 -10.44 -12.95
N LEU A 119 -0.91 -9.71 -12.06
CA LEU A 119 -0.67 -9.82 -10.63
C LEU A 119 -1.46 -10.98 -10.04
N THR A 120 -0.86 -11.69 -9.11
CA THR A 120 -1.50 -12.68 -8.24
C THR A 120 -1.60 -12.12 -6.83
N SER A 121 -2.62 -12.49 -6.06
CA SER A 121 -2.90 -11.91 -4.74
C SER A 121 -2.94 -12.93 -3.61
N ALA A 122 -2.15 -14.00 -3.71
CA ALA A 122 -2.16 -15.03 -2.66
C ALA A 122 -0.74 -15.33 -2.15
N PRO A 123 -0.41 -15.02 -0.90
CA PRO A 123 -1.16 -14.20 0.07
C PRO A 123 -0.96 -12.70 -0.10
N THR A 124 0.04 -12.26 -0.86
CA THR A 124 0.37 -10.85 -1.12
C THR A 124 0.36 -10.58 -2.63
N PRO A 125 0.05 -9.36 -3.06
CA PRO A 125 0.15 -8.98 -4.47
C PRO A 125 1.58 -9.17 -4.99
N ARG A 126 1.73 -9.94 -6.05
CA ARG A 126 3.02 -10.14 -6.72
C ARG A 126 2.82 -10.43 -8.21
N PRO A 127 3.79 -10.07 -9.06
CA PRO A 127 3.79 -10.51 -10.46
C PRO A 127 3.82 -12.03 -10.57
N ALA A 128 3.01 -12.61 -11.46
CA ALA A 128 2.85 -14.07 -11.60
C ALA A 128 4.14 -14.78 -12.05
N LYS A 129 5.03 -14.06 -12.72
CA LYS A 129 6.33 -14.52 -13.24
C LYS A 129 7.51 -13.71 -12.65
N GLU A 130 7.31 -13.12 -11.46
CA GLU A 130 8.35 -12.40 -10.69
C GLU A 130 8.92 -11.16 -11.38
N LEU A 131 8.18 -10.57 -12.32
CA LEU A 131 8.53 -9.34 -13.06
C LEU A 131 9.92 -9.43 -13.74
N PRO A 132 10.14 -10.31 -14.73
CA PRO A 132 11.42 -10.34 -15.44
C PRO A 132 11.63 -9.03 -16.19
N VAL A 133 12.79 -8.40 -15.97
CA VAL A 133 13.16 -7.12 -16.59
C VAL A 133 14.52 -7.21 -17.27
N ARG A 134 14.71 -6.42 -18.33
CA ARG A 134 16.02 -6.15 -18.90
C ARG A 134 16.53 -4.83 -18.36
N LEU A 135 17.76 -4.83 -17.88
CA LEU A 135 18.42 -3.65 -17.34
C LEU A 135 19.48 -3.15 -18.33
N TYR A 136 19.46 -1.86 -18.60
CA TYR A 136 20.45 -1.17 -19.44
C TYR A 136 21.10 -0.10 -18.55
N PRO A 137 22.42 -0.17 -18.32
CA PRO A 137 23.14 0.88 -17.59
C PRO A 137 22.91 2.24 -18.26
N ARG A 138 22.75 3.28 -17.45
CA ARG A 138 22.80 4.66 -17.94
C ARG A 138 24.27 5.10 -17.98
N GLU A 139 24.66 5.69 -19.08
CA GLU A 139 25.95 6.40 -19.15
C GLU A 139 25.88 7.58 -18.17
N THR A 140 26.83 7.66 -17.26
CA THR A 140 26.98 8.73 -16.26
C THR A 140 27.78 9.88 -16.84
#